data_ca8769066a08b7d97e86d07f7a33715c
#
_entry.id   ca8769066a08b7d97e86d07f7a33715c
#
_cell.length_a   1.000
_cell.length_b   1.000
_cell.length_c   1.000
_cell.angle_alpha   90.00
_cell.angle_beta   90.00
_cell.angle_gamma   90.00
#
_symmetry.space_group_name_H-M   'P 1'
#
loop_
_entity.id
_entity.type
_entity.pdbx_description
1 polymer ?
#
loop_
_entity_poly.entity_id
_entity_poly.type
_entity_poly.pdbx_seq_one_letter_code
_entity_poly.pdbx_strand_id
1 'polypeptide(L)'
;MEDSLSETFKKNNLTFNENERNNSISILEKIDISQNDDVREFKIVLIGNPSVGKTSIFTKFITGQFTKNYKSTITVEFRTKYLKVDKNLFVKLNLWDTCGTEIFRAVTKQYYKGAHAIILVFDLTDQNSFNDLKSKWLKDVKNYADKDIQILIVGNKLDLIEERKVSESEPINFCREKGFKYIEASAKEGTNILKIFE
;
A
#
# COMPACT_ATOMS: atom_id res chain seq x y z
N MET A 1 -8.71 4.84 -25.31
CA MET A 1 -9.65 4.30 -24.30
C MET A 1 -9.02 4.22 -22.89
N GLU A 2 -7.71 4.47 -22.76
CA GLU A 2 -6.96 4.47 -21.47
C GLU A 2 -7.00 5.80 -20.72
N ASP A 3 -7.21 6.92 -21.42
CA ASP A 3 -7.24 8.26 -20.79
C ASP A 3 -8.45 8.52 -19.88
N SER A 4 -9.54 7.74 -20.03
CA SER A 4 -10.75 7.93 -19.22
C SER A 4 -10.60 7.43 -17.76
N LEU A 5 -9.66 6.53 -17.50
CA LEU A 5 -9.44 5.93 -16.16
C LEU A 5 -8.77 6.90 -15.19
N SER A 6 -7.80 7.68 -15.66
CA SER A 6 -7.11 8.68 -14.82
C SER A 6 -8.02 9.85 -14.44
N GLU A 7 -8.98 10.21 -15.30
CA GLU A 7 -9.96 11.27 -15.03
C GLU A 7 -11.09 10.84 -14.10
N THR A 8 -11.51 9.56 -14.16
CA THR A 8 -12.56 9.02 -13.26
C THR A 8 -12.07 8.96 -11.81
N PHE A 9 -10.80 8.60 -11.60
CA PHE A 9 -10.19 8.66 -10.26
C PHE A 9 -10.01 10.09 -9.72
N LYS A 10 -9.89 11.09 -10.60
CA LYS A 10 -9.76 12.51 -10.19
C LYS A 10 -11.10 13.18 -9.86
N LYS A 11 -12.22 12.69 -10.37
CA LYS A 11 -13.54 13.33 -10.23
C LYS A 11 -14.40 12.81 -9.08
N ASN A 12 -14.14 11.62 -8.56
CA ASN A 12 -14.95 11.03 -7.49
C ASN A 12 -14.24 11.16 -6.14
N ASN A 13 -14.32 12.35 -5.53
CA ASN A 13 -14.18 12.52 -4.09
C ASN A 13 -15.42 11.90 -3.40
N LEU A 14 -15.51 10.57 -3.41
CA LEU A 14 -16.49 9.84 -2.62
C LEU A 14 -16.05 9.88 -1.16
N THR A 15 -16.58 10.83 -0.41
CA THR A 15 -16.50 10.86 1.05
C THR A 15 -17.41 9.77 1.60
N PHE A 16 -16.86 8.59 1.83
CA PHE A 16 -17.55 7.54 2.57
C PHE A 16 -17.47 7.83 4.08
N ASN A 17 -18.58 7.61 4.78
CA ASN A 17 -18.65 7.74 6.24
C ASN A 17 -17.78 6.63 6.89
N GLU A 18 -16.97 6.96 7.91
CA GLU A 18 -16.04 6.01 8.54
C GLU A 18 -16.73 4.77 9.13
N ASN A 19 -17.96 4.91 9.60
CA ASN A 19 -18.77 3.79 10.12
C ASN A 19 -19.24 2.82 9.02
N GLU A 20 -19.52 3.32 7.81
CA GLU A 20 -19.88 2.49 6.66
C GLU A 20 -18.66 1.75 6.10
N ARG A 21 -17.44 2.35 6.17
CA ARG A 21 -16.19 1.72 5.76
C ARG A 21 -15.84 0.49 6.59
N ASN A 22 -16.00 0.56 7.92
CA ASN A 22 -15.72 -0.57 8.80
C ASN A 22 -16.71 -1.73 8.61
N ASN A 23 -17.97 -1.44 8.34
CA ASN A 23 -18.98 -2.44 8.01
C ASN A 23 -18.75 -3.05 6.62
N SER A 24 -18.26 -2.27 5.65
CA SER A 24 -17.97 -2.76 4.30
C SER A 24 -16.82 -3.77 4.30
N ILE A 25 -15.76 -3.55 5.10
CA ILE A 25 -14.61 -4.46 5.18
C ILE A 25 -14.99 -5.82 5.77
N SER A 26 -15.87 -5.88 6.77
CA SER A 26 -16.33 -7.14 7.36
C SER A 26 -17.30 -7.93 6.46
N ILE A 27 -18.02 -7.26 5.57
CA ILE A 27 -18.95 -7.85 4.60
C ILE A 27 -18.18 -8.44 3.39
N LEU A 28 -16.98 -7.93 3.09
CA LEU A 28 -16.22 -8.27 1.90
C LEU A 28 -15.57 -9.68 1.91
N GLU A 29 -15.63 -10.42 3.02
CA GLU A 29 -15.19 -11.83 3.05
C GLU A 29 -16.14 -12.79 2.28
N LYS A 30 -17.36 -12.32 1.94
CA LYS A 30 -18.36 -13.07 1.16
C LYS A 30 -19.02 -12.16 0.11
N ILE A 31 -18.26 -11.71 -0.88
CA ILE A 31 -18.85 -11.02 -2.02
C ILE A 31 -19.35 -12.09 -3.00
N ASP A 32 -20.64 -12.11 -3.21
CA ASP A 32 -21.25 -12.82 -4.33
C ASP A 32 -21.14 -11.93 -5.57
N ILE A 33 -20.13 -12.19 -6.39
CA ILE A 33 -19.89 -11.46 -7.65
C ILE A 33 -20.74 -12.13 -8.71
N SER A 34 -21.73 -11.42 -9.21
CA SER A 34 -22.60 -11.91 -10.30
C SER A 34 -21.87 -11.86 -11.65
N GLN A 35 -22.37 -12.62 -12.64
CA GLN A 35 -21.81 -12.61 -14.00
C GLN A 35 -21.93 -11.24 -14.72
N ASN A 36 -22.74 -10.33 -14.19
CA ASN A 36 -22.98 -9.00 -14.75
C ASN A 36 -22.17 -7.89 -14.06
N ASP A 37 -21.33 -8.24 -13.08
CA ASP A 37 -20.52 -7.26 -12.35
C ASP A 37 -19.23 -6.94 -13.11
N ASP A 38 -18.87 -5.65 -13.20
CA ASP A 38 -17.56 -5.21 -13.72
C ASP A 38 -16.50 -5.41 -12.64
N VAL A 39 -15.53 -6.29 -12.90
CA VAL A 39 -14.43 -6.59 -11.97
C VAL A 39 -13.12 -6.11 -12.58
N ARG A 40 -12.54 -5.04 -12.00
CA ARG A 40 -11.23 -4.53 -12.41
C ARG A 40 -10.15 -5.07 -11.49
N GLU A 41 -9.08 -5.58 -12.10
CA GLU A 41 -7.99 -6.23 -11.38
C GLU A 41 -6.76 -5.33 -11.31
N PHE A 42 -6.19 -5.19 -10.11
CA PHE A 42 -4.97 -4.41 -9.89
C PHE A 42 -3.93 -5.22 -9.11
N LYS A 43 -2.71 -5.18 -9.60
CA LYS A 43 -1.54 -5.73 -8.92
C LYS A 43 -0.86 -4.62 -8.12
N ILE A 44 -0.69 -4.84 -6.82
CA ILE A 44 -0.06 -3.90 -5.88
C ILE A 44 1.07 -4.61 -5.16
N VAL A 45 2.24 -3.97 -5.09
CA VAL A 45 3.43 -4.52 -4.43
C VAL A 45 3.86 -3.61 -3.29
N LEU A 46 4.03 -4.19 -2.08
CA LEU A 46 4.56 -3.48 -0.92
C LEU A 46 6.07 -3.72 -0.83
N ILE A 47 6.84 -2.65 -0.76
CA ILE A 47 8.31 -2.69 -0.66
C ILE A 47 8.84 -1.71 0.38
N GLY A 48 10.08 -1.89 0.82
CA GLY A 48 10.74 -1.08 1.85
C GLY A 48 11.64 -1.95 2.73
N ASN A 49 12.35 -1.33 3.66
CA ASN A 49 13.30 -1.99 4.55
C ASN A 49 12.65 -3.11 5.40
N PRO A 50 13.46 -4.01 5.98
CA PRO A 50 12.96 -4.93 7.00
C PRO A 50 12.33 -4.17 8.16
N SER A 51 11.34 -4.77 8.83
CA SER A 51 10.74 -4.26 10.07
C SER A 51 10.02 -2.90 9.98
N VAL A 52 9.86 -2.30 8.78
CA VAL A 52 9.05 -1.07 8.60
C VAL A 52 7.54 -1.33 8.70
N GLY A 53 7.12 -2.60 8.71
CA GLY A 53 5.73 -3.01 8.91
C GLY A 53 4.92 -3.23 7.63
N LYS A 54 5.55 -3.58 6.50
CA LYS A 54 4.86 -3.98 5.26
C LYS A 54 3.84 -5.10 5.52
N THR A 55 4.31 -6.20 6.08
CA THR A 55 3.47 -7.35 6.46
C THR A 55 2.38 -6.97 7.46
N SER A 56 2.66 -6.05 8.38
CA SER A 56 1.65 -5.58 9.34
C SER A 56 0.55 -4.79 8.65
N ILE A 57 0.88 -3.88 7.72
CA ILE A 57 -0.09 -3.15 6.89
C ILE A 57 -0.92 -4.14 6.05
N PHE A 58 -0.23 -5.06 5.36
CA PHE A 58 -0.85 -6.09 4.54
C PHE A 58 -1.83 -6.96 5.35
N THR A 59 -1.38 -7.53 6.49
CA THR A 59 -2.20 -8.38 7.36
C THR A 59 -3.38 -7.58 7.94
N LYS A 60 -3.14 -6.36 8.42
CA LYS A 60 -4.20 -5.50 8.96
C LYS A 60 -5.26 -5.19 7.90
N PHE A 61 -4.87 -4.92 6.67
CA PHE A 61 -5.80 -4.68 5.57
C PHE A 61 -6.60 -5.94 5.20
N ILE A 62 -5.95 -7.11 5.13
CA ILE A 62 -6.60 -8.38 4.73
C ILE A 62 -7.53 -8.89 5.82
N THR A 63 -7.06 -8.95 7.08
CA THR A 63 -7.74 -9.67 8.17
C THR A 63 -8.37 -8.77 9.22
N GLY A 64 -8.11 -7.47 9.18
CA GLY A 64 -8.50 -6.53 10.25
C GLY A 64 -7.66 -6.68 11.54
N GLN A 65 -6.74 -7.63 11.61
CA GLN A 65 -5.98 -7.96 12.83
C GLN A 65 -4.54 -7.42 12.76
N PHE A 66 -3.97 -7.15 13.93
CA PHE A 66 -2.56 -6.84 14.10
C PHE A 66 -1.93 -7.87 15.04
N THR A 67 -0.80 -8.43 14.64
CA THR A 67 -0.06 -9.41 15.43
C THR A 67 1.24 -8.80 15.93
N LYS A 68 1.43 -8.76 17.25
CA LYS A 68 2.63 -8.21 17.90
C LYS A 68 3.88 -9.09 17.69
N ASN A 69 3.67 -10.42 17.56
CA ASN A 69 4.75 -11.39 17.37
C ASN A 69 5.13 -11.49 15.90
N TYR A 70 5.98 -10.57 15.46
CA TYR A 70 6.47 -10.53 14.10
C TYR A 70 7.60 -11.55 13.91
N LYS A 71 7.41 -12.48 12.96
CA LYS A 71 8.51 -13.26 12.39
C LYS A 71 8.96 -12.58 11.10
N SER A 72 10.27 -12.46 10.89
CA SER A 72 10.79 -11.89 9.64
C SER A 72 10.17 -12.57 8.43
N THR A 73 9.68 -11.79 7.49
CA THR A 73 9.16 -12.30 6.21
C THR A 73 10.32 -12.89 5.41
N ILE A 74 10.28 -14.21 5.20
CA ILE A 74 11.31 -14.95 4.47
C ILE A 74 10.91 -15.13 3.01
N THR A 75 9.61 -15.17 2.74
CA THR A 75 9.04 -15.40 1.41
C THR A 75 8.07 -14.27 1.05
N VAL A 76 7.82 -14.09 -0.24
CA VAL A 76 6.78 -13.17 -0.71
C VAL A 76 5.42 -13.79 -0.43
N GLU A 77 4.53 -13.05 0.25
CA GLU A 77 3.15 -13.47 0.46
C GLU A 77 2.23 -12.79 -0.54
N PHE A 78 1.30 -13.57 -1.09
CA PHE A 78 0.29 -13.12 -2.04
C PHE A 78 -1.11 -13.33 -1.47
N ARG A 79 -1.96 -12.31 -1.55
CA ARG A 79 -3.38 -12.39 -1.22
C ARG A 79 -4.19 -11.55 -2.20
N THR A 80 -5.43 -11.97 -2.36
CA THR A 80 -6.43 -11.22 -3.12
C THR A 80 -7.50 -10.69 -2.19
N LYS A 81 -7.90 -9.43 -2.39
CA LYS A 81 -9.04 -8.84 -1.71
C LYS A 81 -9.92 -8.11 -2.72
N TYR A 82 -11.22 -8.27 -2.58
CA TYR A 82 -12.20 -7.55 -3.37
C TYR A 82 -12.73 -6.34 -2.60
N LEU A 83 -12.82 -5.22 -3.29
CA LEU A 83 -13.45 -4.01 -2.78
C LEU A 83 -14.66 -3.68 -3.65
N LYS A 84 -15.79 -3.39 -3.04
CA LYS A 84 -16.95 -2.86 -3.76
C LYS A 84 -16.79 -1.34 -3.88
N VAL A 85 -16.73 -0.86 -5.10
CA VAL A 85 -16.55 0.57 -5.39
C VAL A 85 -17.89 1.23 -5.71
N ASP A 86 -18.77 0.51 -6.42
CA ASP A 86 -20.11 0.97 -6.78
C ASP A 86 -21.07 -0.23 -6.84
N LYS A 87 -22.32 0.01 -7.15
CA LYS A 87 -23.39 -1.01 -7.14
C LYS A 87 -23.00 -2.29 -7.90
N ASN A 88 -22.38 -2.17 -9.07
CA ASN A 88 -21.98 -3.29 -9.93
C ASN A 88 -20.49 -3.20 -10.31
N LEU A 89 -19.68 -2.40 -9.60
CA LEU A 89 -18.27 -2.25 -9.85
C LEU A 89 -17.46 -2.78 -8.65
N PHE A 90 -16.67 -3.79 -8.91
CA PHE A 90 -15.74 -4.37 -7.96
C PHE A 90 -14.29 -4.17 -8.39
N VAL A 91 -13.43 -4.02 -7.42
CA VAL A 91 -11.99 -3.99 -7.61
C VAL A 91 -11.38 -5.21 -6.94
N LYS A 92 -10.66 -6.01 -7.72
CA LYS A 92 -9.87 -7.14 -7.24
C LYS A 92 -8.44 -6.67 -7.03
N LEU A 93 -8.02 -6.56 -5.78
CA LEU A 93 -6.65 -6.20 -5.42
C LEU A 93 -5.81 -7.46 -5.23
N ASN A 94 -4.81 -7.64 -6.08
CA ASN A 94 -3.77 -8.66 -5.95
C ASN A 94 -2.57 -8.04 -5.24
N LEU A 95 -2.42 -8.37 -3.98
CA LEU A 95 -1.44 -7.77 -3.07
C LEU A 95 -0.24 -8.70 -2.88
N TRP A 96 0.95 -8.12 -3.00
CA TRP A 96 2.22 -8.81 -2.85
C TRP A 96 3.00 -8.17 -1.70
N ASP A 97 3.07 -8.87 -0.56
CA ASP A 97 3.93 -8.49 0.57
C ASP A 97 5.32 -9.06 0.35
N THR A 98 6.33 -8.20 0.28
CA THR A 98 7.69 -8.62 -0.05
C THR A 98 8.61 -8.59 1.16
N CYS A 99 9.64 -9.45 1.13
CA CYS A 99 10.72 -9.42 2.09
C CYS A 99 11.54 -8.13 1.92
N GLY A 100 11.80 -7.43 3.04
CA GLY A 100 12.58 -6.19 3.03
C GLY A 100 14.09 -6.38 3.08
N THR A 101 14.59 -7.61 3.21
CA THR A 101 16.03 -7.86 3.32
C THR A 101 16.73 -7.73 1.98
N GLU A 102 17.95 -7.19 2.00
CA GLU A 102 18.74 -6.96 0.79
C GLU A 102 19.05 -8.25 0.01
N ILE A 103 19.15 -9.39 0.71
CA ILE A 103 19.39 -10.71 0.09
C ILE A 103 18.28 -11.08 -0.90
N PHE A 104 17.01 -10.73 -0.58
CA PHE A 104 15.86 -11.02 -1.43
C PHE A 104 15.48 -9.85 -2.37
N ARG A 105 16.22 -8.74 -2.34
CA ARG A 105 15.94 -7.57 -3.17
C ARG A 105 16.01 -7.88 -4.68
N ALA A 106 16.92 -8.77 -5.07
CA ALA A 106 17.02 -9.22 -6.47
C ALA A 106 15.75 -9.97 -6.92
N VAL A 107 15.17 -10.78 -6.03
CA VAL A 107 13.92 -11.50 -6.28
C VAL A 107 12.73 -10.54 -6.27
N THR A 108 12.74 -9.55 -5.39
CA THR A 108 11.66 -8.55 -5.30
C THR A 108 11.44 -7.79 -6.61
N LYS A 109 12.51 -7.52 -7.37
CA LYS A 109 12.44 -6.77 -8.64
C LYS A 109 11.57 -7.44 -9.71
N GLN A 110 11.48 -8.76 -9.72
CA GLN A 110 10.61 -9.49 -10.67
C GLN A 110 9.12 -9.18 -10.46
N TYR A 111 8.72 -8.76 -9.24
CA TYR A 111 7.33 -8.43 -8.93
C TYR A 111 6.93 -7.03 -9.40
N TYR A 112 7.90 -6.15 -9.74
CA TYR A 112 7.61 -4.80 -10.22
C TYR A 112 6.96 -4.79 -11.61
N LYS A 113 7.35 -5.75 -12.45
CA LYS A 113 6.81 -5.86 -13.80
C LYS A 113 5.30 -6.16 -13.78
N GLY A 114 4.53 -5.37 -14.51
CA GLY A 114 3.07 -5.46 -14.57
C GLY A 114 2.39 -5.08 -13.26
N ALA A 115 3.07 -4.42 -12.31
CA ALA A 115 2.43 -3.83 -11.17
C ALA A 115 1.72 -2.54 -11.58
N HIS A 116 0.50 -2.34 -11.10
CA HIS A 116 -0.27 -1.11 -11.31
C HIS A 116 0.12 -0.04 -10.27
N ALA A 117 0.45 -0.49 -9.06
CA ALA A 117 0.93 0.40 -8.01
C ALA A 117 2.02 -0.26 -7.15
N ILE A 118 2.91 0.59 -6.65
CA ILE A 118 3.92 0.23 -5.64
C ILE A 118 3.70 1.09 -4.41
N ILE A 119 3.59 0.42 -3.26
CA ILE A 119 3.52 1.06 -1.95
C ILE A 119 4.91 0.97 -1.32
N LEU A 120 5.58 2.11 -1.20
CA LEU A 120 6.88 2.26 -0.56
C LEU A 120 6.69 2.60 0.91
N VAL A 121 7.03 1.65 1.79
CA VAL A 121 6.83 1.78 3.23
C VAL A 121 8.14 2.11 3.94
N PHE A 122 8.10 3.11 4.81
CA PHE A 122 9.16 3.40 5.78
C PHE A 122 8.58 3.49 7.19
N ASP A 123 9.45 3.49 8.19
CA ASP A 123 9.13 3.59 9.61
C ASP A 123 9.37 5.03 10.08
N LEU A 124 8.35 5.67 10.63
CA LEU A 124 8.45 7.04 11.16
C LEU A 124 9.46 7.17 12.30
N THR A 125 9.78 6.06 12.97
CA THR A 125 10.78 6.01 14.08
C THR A 125 12.20 5.67 13.60
N ASP A 126 12.39 5.44 12.27
CA ASP A 126 13.69 5.08 11.68
C ASP A 126 14.04 5.95 10.48
N GLN A 127 14.87 6.97 10.69
CA GLN A 127 15.35 7.86 9.64
C GLN A 127 16.08 7.11 8.51
N ASN A 128 16.79 6.02 8.83
CA ASN A 128 17.51 5.24 7.83
C ASN A 128 16.55 4.57 6.85
N SER A 129 15.39 4.10 7.32
CA SER A 129 14.38 3.50 6.46
C SER A 129 13.84 4.47 5.42
N PHE A 130 13.68 5.75 5.77
CA PHE A 130 13.28 6.80 4.84
C PHE A 130 14.41 7.18 3.87
N ASN A 131 15.66 7.25 4.34
CA ASN A 131 16.83 7.50 3.49
C ASN A 131 17.03 6.37 2.46
N ASP A 132 16.88 5.13 2.88
CA ASP A 132 16.97 3.96 2.00
C ASP A 132 15.80 3.92 0.99
N LEU A 133 14.61 4.36 1.40
CA LEU A 133 13.48 4.50 0.49
C LEU A 133 13.83 5.44 -0.67
N LYS A 134 14.41 6.61 -0.36
CA LYS A 134 14.80 7.62 -1.36
C LYS A 134 15.93 7.14 -2.28
N SER A 135 16.96 6.49 -1.72
CA SER A 135 18.22 6.19 -2.41
C SER A 135 18.26 4.80 -3.05
N LYS A 136 17.61 3.81 -2.44
CA LYS A 136 17.67 2.41 -2.86
C LYS A 136 16.38 1.94 -3.52
N TRP A 137 15.26 1.98 -2.78
CA TRP A 137 14.00 1.40 -3.24
C TRP A 137 13.40 2.15 -4.43
N LEU A 138 13.36 3.47 -4.36
CA LEU A 138 12.83 4.29 -5.45
C LEU A 138 13.69 4.18 -6.73
N LYS A 139 15.01 3.98 -6.58
CA LYS A 139 15.90 3.70 -7.70
C LYS A 139 15.56 2.37 -8.37
N ASP A 140 15.28 1.33 -7.57
CA ASP A 140 14.86 0.04 -8.13
C ASP A 140 13.53 0.14 -8.86
N VAL A 141 12.54 0.82 -8.27
CA VAL A 141 11.25 1.05 -8.94
C VAL A 141 11.45 1.72 -10.30
N LYS A 142 12.23 2.80 -10.35
CA LYS A 142 12.53 3.50 -11.62
C LYS A 142 13.22 2.64 -12.67
N ASN A 143 14.01 1.67 -12.24
CA ASN A 143 14.79 0.82 -13.16
C ASN A 143 14.02 -0.42 -13.63
N TYR A 144 13.07 -0.93 -12.86
CA TYR A 144 12.48 -2.24 -13.08
C TYR A 144 10.94 -2.24 -13.19
N ALA A 145 10.26 -1.18 -12.75
CA ALA A 145 8.83 -1.05 -12.93
C ALA A 145 8.47 -0.39 -14.27
N ASP A 146 7.23 -0.55 -14.67
CA ASP A 146 6.70 0.12 -15.86
C ASP A 146 6.65 1.65 -15.65
N LYS A 147 6.71 2.43 -16.75
CA LYS A 147 6.83 3.91 -16.67
C LYS A 147 5.64 4.59 -16.01
N ASP A 148 4.46 4.01 -16.17
CA ASP A 148 3.18 4.58 -15.68
C ASP A 148 2.80 4.06 -14.29
N ILE A 149 3.74 3.41 -13.58
CA ILE A 149 3.53 2.86 -12.25
C ILE A 149 3.08 3.94 -11.26
N GLN A 150 1.99 3.68 -10.55
CA GLN A 150 1.56 4.55 -9.47
C GLN A 150 2.40 4.30 -8.22
N ILE A 151 2.86 5.36 -7.57
CA ILE A 151 3.70 5.28 -6.37
C ILE A 151 3.00 5.97 -5.21
N LEU A 152 2.82 5.22 -4.12
CA LEU A 152 2.39 5.75 -2.84
C LEU A 152 3.50 5.57 -1.82
N ILE A 153 3.86 6.64 -1.11
CA ILE A 153 4.79 6.63 0.01
C ILE A 153 3.99 6.53 1.31
N VAL A 154 4.36 5.57 2.17
CA VAL A 154 3.67 5.34 3.45
C VAL A 154 4.67 5.42 4.60
N GLY A 155 4.46 6.39 5.51
CA GLY A 155 5.12 6.44 6.81
C GLY A 155 4.31 5.62 7.81
N ASN A 156 4.83 4.46 8.24
CA ASN A 156 4.14 3.58 9.19
C ASN A 156 4.62 3.81 10.62
N LYS A 157 3.89 3.24 11.58
CA LYS A 157 4.08 3.33 13.04
C LYS A 157 3.76 4.72 13.59
N LEU A 158 2.72 5.35 13.06
CA LEU A 158 2.21 6.65 13.53
C LEU A 158 1.80 6.61 15.02
N ASP A 159 1.47 5.43 15.55
CA ASP A 159 1.18 5.20 16.97
C ASP A 159 2.39 5.45 17.90
N LEU A 160 3.61 5.45 17.38
CA LEU A 160 4.84 5.71 18.13
C LEU A 160 5.32 7.16 17.97
N ILE A 161 4.42 8.13 18.16
CA ILE A 161 4.68 9.54 17.87
C ILE A 161 5.83 10.12 18.71
N GLU A 162 5.96 9.67 19.95
CA GLU A 162 7.05 10.09 20.86
C GLU A 162 8.44 9.55 20.42
N GLU A 163 8.45 8.49 19.62
CA GLU A 163 9.68 7.89 19.10
C GLU A 163 10.01 8.37 17.67
N ARG A 164 9.21 9.29 17.13
CA ARG A 164 9.37 9.80 15.76
C ARG A 164 10.78 10.37 15.54
N LYS A 165 11.43 9.93 14.46
CA LYS A 165 12.73 10.43 14.00
C LYS A 165 12.66 11.10 12.64
N VAL A 166 11.70 10.71 11.81
CA VAL A 166 11.45 11.37 10.52
C VAL A 166 10.50 12.54 10.76
N SER A 167 10.96 13.77 10.49
CA SER A 167 10.14 14.96 10.67
C SER A 167 8.93 14.95 9.73
N GLU A 168 7.80 15.55 10.15
CA GLU A 168 6.58 15.57 9.33
C GLU A 168 6.81 16.25 7.97
N SER A 169 7.60 17.31 7.94
CA SER A 169 7.84 18.10 6.72
C SER A 169 8.70 17.39 5.69
N GLU A 170 9.60 16.48 6.10
CA GLU A 170 10.57 15.88 5.20
C GLU A 170 9.91 14.99 4.14
N PRO A 171 9.06 14.00 4.47
CA PRO A 171 8.39 13.19 3.46
C PRO A 171 7.34 13.97 2.65
N ILE A 172 6.68 14.97 3.26
CA ILE A 172 5.73 15.85 2.55
C ILE A 172 6.44 16.63 1.45
N ASN A 173 7.57 17.27 1.77
CA ASN A 173 8.34 18.04 0.80
C ASN A 173 8.92 17.14 -0.29
N PHE A 174 9.49 16.01 0.08
CA PHE A 174 10.01 15.02 -0.86
C PHE A 174 8.94 14.53 -1.83
N CYS A 175 7.76 14.17 -1.34
CA CYS A 175 6.67 13.68 -2.18
C CYS A 175 6.12 14.76 -3.09
N ARG A 176 5.98 16.00 -2.59
CA ARG A 176 5.57 17.17 -3.39
C ARG A 176 6.54 17.44 -4.55
N GLU A 177 7.85 17.41 -4.26
CA GLU A 177 8.89 17.61 -5.28
C GLU A 177 8.86 16.54 -6.37
N LYS A 178 8.58 15.29 -6.01
CA LYS A 178 8.57 14.14 -6.93
C LYS A 178 7.22 13.84 -7.55
N GLY A 179 6.15 14.54 -7.14
CA GLY A 179 4.79 14.27 -7.60
C GLY A 179 4.20 12.96 -7.04
N PHE A 180 4.68 12.46 -5.90
CA PHE A 180 4.16 11.25 -5.26
C PHE A 180 3.06 11.58 -4.25
N LYS A 181 2.16 10.62 -4.04
CA LYS A 181 1.23 10.65 -2.92
C LYS A 181 1.93 10.20 -1.63
N TYR A 182 1.53 10.78 -0.51
CA TYR A 182 2.05 10.45 0.82
C TYR A 182 0.92 10.27 1.82
N ILE A 183 1.07 9.28 2.70
CA ILE A 183 0.16 9.07 3.83
C ILE A 183 0.93 8.51 5.03
N GLU A 184 0.56 8.93 6.23
CA GLU A 184 1.02 8.30 7.48
C GLU A 184 -0.04 7.32 7.98
N ALA A 185 0.41 6.19 8.53
CA ALA A 185 -0.46 5.12 8.98
C ALA A 185 0.06 4.44 10.24
N SER A 186 -0.84 3.78 10.95
CA SER A 186 -0.51 2.83 12.00
C SER A 186 -1.15 1.48 11.69
N ALA A 187 -0.33 0.50 11.37
CA ALA A 187 -0.81 -0.88 11.23
C ALA A 187 -1.34 -1.43 12.56
N LYS A 188 -0.79 -1.00 13.69
CA LYS A 188 -1.21 -1.42 15.02
C LYS A 188 -2.61 -0.90 15.35
N GLU A 189 -2.85 0.38 15.22
CA GLU A 189 -4.13 1.01 15.56
C GLU A 189 -5.15 0.91 14.40
N GLY A 190 -4.70 0.62 13.17
CA GLY A 190 -5.55 0.59 11.97
C GLY A 190 -5.70 1.94 11.29
N THR A 191 -5.02 2.98 11.79
CA THR A 191 -5.11 4.35 11.26
C THR A 191 -4.67 4.40 9.81
N ASN A 192 -5.53 4.91 8.93
CA ASN A 192 -5.31 5.11 7.50
C ASN A 192 -5.01 3.82 6.69
N ILE A 193 -5.19 2.61 7.25
CA ILE A 193 -4.89 1.37 6.53
C ILE A 193 -5.76 1.22 5.28
N LEU A 194 -7.05 1.50 5.38
CA LEU A 194 -7.95 1.42 4.22
C LEU A 194 -7.57 2.46 3.15
N LYS A 195 -7.25 3.69 3.56
CA LYS A 195 -6.85 4.79 2.65
C LYS A 195 -5.59 4.51 1.84
N ILE A 196 -4.72 3.59 2.30
CA ILE A 196 -3.55 3.15 1.53
C ILE A 196 -3.97 2.43 0.24
N PHE A 197 -5.11 1.75 0.25
CA PHE A 197 -5.58 0.90 -0.85
C PHE A 197 -6.78 1.49 -1.62
N GLU A 198 -7.21 2.69 -1.27
CA GLU A 198 -8.17 3.55 -1.99
C GLU A 198 -7.44 4.49 -2.96
#